data_6a8420699fea6859d49c50c18aff4184
#
_entry.id   6a8420699fea6859d49c50c18aff4184
#
_cell.length_a   1.000
_cell.length_b   1.000
_cell.length_c   1.000
_cell.angle_alpha   90.00
_cell.angle_beta   90.00
_cell.angle_gamma   90.00
#
_symmetry.space_group_name_H-M   'P 1'
#
loop_
_entity.id
_entity.type
_entity.pdbx_description
1 polymer ?
#
loop_
_entity_poly.entity_id
_entity_poly.type
_entity_poly.pdbx_seq_one_letter_code
_entity_poly.pdbx_strand_id
1 'polypeptide(L)'
;SSAASDVYKRQELGVSEKDLLAEKEYLDILAQLPKGNAQLDDDDPNKFIALMGAEAIDLMLRRLDLDTLSYSLRHKASTETSQQRKAEALKRLHIIEAFRESREINKPEWMVLKVIPVIPPELRPLVPLDGGRFATSDLNDLYRRVIIRNNRLKRLIEIKAPEVILRNEKRMLQEAVDSLFDNSRKNNAVKTESNRPLKSLSDSLKGKQGRFRQNLLGKRVD
;
A
#
# COMPACT_ATOMS: atom_id res chain seq x y z
N SER A 1 10.19 -9.39 0.63
CA SER A 1 11.09 -10.51 0.37
C SER A 1 11.59 -10.54 -1.05
N SER A 2 12.50 -11.38 -1.35
CA SER A 2 13.49 -11.39 -2.36
C SER A 2 13.06 -11.47 -3.81
N ALA A 3 13.92 -10.99 -4.66
CA ALA A 3 13.99 -11.37 -6.05
C ALA A 3 14.16 -12.87 -6.22
N ALA A 4 13.67 -13.39 -7.33
CA ALA A 4 14.00 -14.73 -7.76
C ALA A 4 15.51 -14.85 -7.91
N SER A 5 16.13 -15.48 -6.97
CA SER A 5 17.49 -15.97 -7.12
C SER A 5 17.44 -17.37 -7.69
N ASP A 6 18.57 -17.89 -8.18
CA ASP A 6 18.57 -19.28 -8.55
C ASP A 6 18.20 -20.17 -7.33
N VAL A 7 17.71 -21.36 -7.61
CA VAL A 7 17.20 -22.29 -6.59
C VAL A 7 18.28 -22.66 -5.57
N TYR A 8 19.54 -22.65 -6.00
CA TYR A 8 20.67 -22.95 -5.13
C TYR A 8 20.88 -21.90 -4.05
N LYS A 9 20.87 -20.59 -4.41
CA LYS A 9 21.00 -19.52 -3.43
C LYS A 9 19.85 -19.44 -2.45
N ARG A 10 18.63 -19.73 -2.89
CA ARG A 10 17.45 -19.80 -2.00
C ARG A 10 17.60 -20.91 -0.97
N GLN A 11 18.08 -22.07 -1.39
CA GLN A 11 18.33 -23.20 -0.48
C GLN A 11 19.44 -22.88 0.52
N GLU A 12 20.51 -22.19 0.08
CA GLU A 12 21.61 -21.78 0.93
C GLU A 12 21.17 -20.75 2.01
N LEU A 13 20.33 -19.79 1.63
CA LEU A 13 19.79 -18.78 2.56
C LEU A 13 18.57 -19.25 3.34
N GLY A 14 18.00 -20.42 3.03
CA GLY A 14 16.83 -20.97 3.71
C GLY A 14 15.54 -20.17 3.48
N VAL A 15 15.47 -19.36 2.42
CA VAL A 15 14.28 -18.56 2.07
C VAL A 15 13.81 -18.88 0.65
N SER A 16 12.50 -18.81 0.44
CA SER A 16 11.90 -18.89 -0.89
C SER A 16 11.49 -17.52 -1.40
N GLU A 17 11.22 -17.45 -2.70
CA GLU A 17 10.73 -16.22 -3.32
C GLU A 17 9.39 -15.81 -2.70
N LYS A 18 9.26 -14.51 -2.40
CA LYS A 18 8.07 -13.89 -1.79
C LYS A 18 7.76 -14.34 -0.36
N ASP A 19 8.74 -14.90 0.33
CA ASP A 19 8.58 -15.18 1.77
C ASP A 19 8.44 -13.88 2.57
N LEU A 20 7.62 -13.95 3.62
CA LEU A 20 7.52 -12.91 4.61
C LEU A 20 8.54 -13.20 5.72
N LEU A 21 9.53 -12.33 5.82
CA LEU A 21 10.59 -12.45 6.82
C LEU A 21 10.26 -11.66 8.07
N ALA A 22 10.49 -12.27 9.23
CA ALA A 22 10.55 -11.54 10.48
C ALA A 22 11.82 -10.69 10.55
N GLU A 23 11.84 -9.66 11.38
CA GLU A 23 13.00 -8.75 11.49
C GLU A 23 14.30 -9.49 11.82
N LYS A 24 14.23 -10.47 12.72
CA LYS A 24 15.39 -11.28 13.08
C LYS A 24 15.93 -12.09 11.90
N GLU A 25 15.05 -12.77 11.19
CA GLU A 25 15.40 -13.56 10.01
C GLU A 25 16.04 -12.69 8.93
N TYR A 26 15.51 -11.50 8.70
CA TYR A 26 16.08 -10.54 7.77
C TYR A 26 17.49 -10.11 8.16
N LEU A 27 17.74 -9.82 9.45
CA LEU A 27 19.05 -9.44 9.93
C LEU A 27 20.06 -10.61 9.87
N ASP A 28 19.62 -11.83 10.17
CA ASP A 28 20.43 -13.04 10.07
C ASP A 28 20.87 -13.30 8.60
N ILE A 29 19.97 -13.10 7.65
CA ILE A 29 20.27 -13.21 6.22
C ILE A 29 21.23 -12.12 5.77
N LEU A 30 21.01 -10.87 6.19
CA LEU A 30 21.91 -9.76 5.86
C LEU A 30 23.35 -10.01 6.31
N ALA A 31 23.54 -10.62 7.48
CA ALA A 31 24.85 -10.96 8.00
C ALA A 31 25.57 -12.04 7.16
N GLN A 32 24.83 -12.86 6.44
CA GLN A 32 25.37 -13.96 5.60
C GLN A 32 25.47 -13.58 4.13
N LEU A 33 24.97 -12.39 3.72
CA LEU A 33 24.99 -11.99 2.33
C LEU A 33 26.43 -11.79 1.80
N PRO A 34 26.72 -12.24 0.58
CA PRO A 34 27.97 -11.95 -0.10
C PRO A 34 28.18 -10.44 -0.26
N LYS A 35 29.40 -9.96 -0.09
CA LYS A 35 29.76 -8.54 -0.22
C LYS A 35 29.39 -7.92 -1.57
N GLY A 36 29.21 -8.72 -2.61
CA GLY A 36 28.80 -8.29 -3.95
C GLY A 36 27.30 -8.13 -4.17
N ASN A 37 26.45 -8.49 -3.21
CA ASN A 37 25.00 -8.44 -3.40
C ASN A 37 24.49 -7.02 -3.72
N ALA A 38 25.01 -6.00 -3.09
CA ALA A 38 24.61 -4.61 -3.31
C ALA A 38 25.03 -4.06 -4.69
N GLN A 39 26.00 -4.69 -5.34
CA GLN A 39 26.53 -4.29 -6.66
C GLN A 39 25.76 -4.92 -7.82
N LEU A 40 24.93 -5.92 -7.55
CA LEU A 40 24.09 -6.55 -8.56
C LEU A 40 22.93 -5.59 -8.94
N ASP A 41 22.53 -5.64 -10.20
CA ASP A 41 21.36 -4.92 -10.68
C ASP A 41 20.09 -5.45 -10.00
N ASP A 42 19.08 -4.59 -9.83
CA ASP A 42 17.83 -4.97 -9.18
C ASP A 42 17.06 -6.06 -9.95
N ASP A 43 17.32 -6.20 -11.24
CA ASP A 43 16.74 -7.24 -12.09
C ASP A 43 17.58 -8.53 -12.12
N ASP A 44 18.74 -8.55 -11.47
CA ASP A 44 19.58 -9.76 -11.41
C ASP A 44 18.88 -10.84 -10.56
N PRO A 45 18.62 -12.03 -11.12
CA PRO A 45 17.97 -13.13 -10.40
C PRO A 45 18.77 -13.61 -9.19
N ASN A 46 20.06 -13.30 -9.13
CA ASN A 46 20.94 -13.66 -8.02
C ASN A 46 20.95 -12.64 -6.90
N LYS A 47 20.35 -11.46 -7.09
CA LYS A 47 20.31 -10.44 -6.06
C LYS A 47 19.27 -10.79 -4.99
N PHE A 48 19.70 -10.81 -3.73
CA PHE A 48 18.77 -10.85 -2.61
C PHE A 48 18.20 -9.44 -2.39
N ILE A 49 16.88 -9.31 -2.49
CA ILE A 49 16.13 -8.09 -2.22
C ILE A 49 15.06 -8.40 -1.18
N ALA A 50 15.05 -7.66 -0.09
CA ALA A 50 13.97 -7.68 0.88
C ALA A 50 13.48 -6.25 1.10
N LEU A 51 12.21 -6.02 0.84
CA LEU A 51 11.55 -4.72 0.94
C LEU A 51 10.37 -4.81 1.90
N MET A 52 9.95 -3.66 2.42
CA MET A 52 8.87 -3.58 3.39
C MET A 52 7.69 -2.77 2.82
N GLY A 53 6.47 -3.25 3.12
CA GLY A 53 5.24 -2.53 2.82
C GLY A 53 5.01 -2.28 1.34
N ALA A 54 4.67 -1.05 0.99
CA ALA A 54 4.32 -0.66 -0.37
C ALA A 54 5.47 -0.82 -1.38
N GLU A 55 6.72 -0.68 -0.95
CA GLU A 55 7.89 -0.89 -1.82
C GLU A 55 7.98 -2.35 -2.30
N ALA A 56 7.70 -3.31 -1.41
CA ALA A 56 7.66 -4.73 -1.76
C ALA A 56 6.52 -5.03 -2.75
N ILE A 57 5.35 -4.45 -2.51
CA ILE A 57 4.18 -4.62 -3.40
C ILE A 57 4.44 -4.00 -4.77
N ASP A 58 5.03 -2.80 -4.84
CA ASP A 58 5.41 -2.15 -6.10
C ASP A 58 6.34 -3.03 -6.92
N LEU A 59 7.38 -3.57 -6.29
CA LEU A 59 8.33 -4.47 -6.96
C LEU A 59 7.66 -5.76 -7.47
N MET A 60 6.82 -6.38 -6.64
CA MET A 60 6.09 -7.59 -7.04
C MET A 60 5.13 -7.32 -8.20
N LEU A 61 4.45 -6.18 -8.20
CA LEU A 61 3.55 -5.79 -9.28
C LEU A 61 4.31 -5.55 -10.60
N ARG A 62 5.49 -4.94 -10.56
CA ARG A 62 6.35 -4.73 -11.75
C ARG A 62 6.83 -6.04 -12.36
N ARG A 63 7.03 -7.06 -11.54
CA ARG A 63 7.54 -8.37 -11.96
C ARG A 63 6.44 -9.38 -12.29
N LEU A 64 5.16 -8.97 -12.33
CA LEU A 64 4.07 -9.85 -12.71
C LEU A 64 4.15 -10.22 -14.19
N ASP A 65 4.23 -11.52 -14.47
CA ASP A 65 3.94 -12.07 -15.78
C ASP A 65 2.44 -12.41 -15.84
N LEU A 66 1.67 -11.45 -16.35
CA LEU A 66 0.20 -11.56 -16.40
C LEU A 66 -0.27 -12.70 -17.30
N ASP A 67 0.42 -12.96 -18.41
CA ASP A 67 0.01 -13.99 -19.37
C ASP A 67 0.21 -15.39 -18.79
N THR A 68 1.38 -15.66 -18.19
CA THR A 68 1.65 -16.92 -17.50
C THR A 68 0.72 -17.13 -16.31
N LEU A 69 0.47 -16.10 -15.51
CA LEU A 69 -0.46 -16.16 -14.39
C LEU A 69 -1.90 -16.44 -14.83
N SER A 70 -2.37 -15.79 -15.88
CA SER A 70 -3.70 -16.03 -16.45
C SER A 70 -3.85 -17.49 -16.90
N TYR A 71 -2.88 -17.99 -17.67
CA TYR A 71 -2.88 -19.37 -18.13
C TYR A 71 -2.93 -20.37 -16.96
N SER A 72 -2.05 -20.19 -15.98
CA SER A 72 -1.96 -21.04 -14.79
C SER A 72 -3.27 -21.04 -13.99
N LEU A 73 -3.87 -19.87 -13.77
CA LEU A 73 -5.13 -19.74 -13.01
C LEU A 73 -6.32 -20.33 -13.77
N ARG A 74 -6.38 -20.18 -15.10
CA ARG A 74 -7.40 -20.84 -15.95
C ARG A 74 -7.29 -22.35 -15.87
N HIS A 75 -6.08 -22.88 -16.00
CA HIS A 75 -5.83 -24.32 -15.86
C HIS A 75 -6.24 -24.81 -14.46
N LYS A 76 -5.84 -24.11 -13.40
CA LYS A 76 -6.23 -24.44 -12.02
C LYS A 76 -7.73 -24.42 -11.82
N ALA A 77 -8.42 -23.41 -12.34
CA ALA A 77 -9.88 -23.30 -12.24
C ALA A 77 -10.62 -24.45 -12.96
N SER A 78 -10.05 -24.99 -14.05
CA SER A 78 -10.64 -26.10 -14.81
C SER A 78 -10.34 -27.48 -14.21
N THR A 79 -9.18 -27.65 -13.58
CA THR A 79 -8.73 -28.95 -13.06
C THR A 79 -9.00 -29.17 -11.57
N GLU A 80 -9.21 -28.08 -10.82
CA GLU A 80 -9.42 -28.15 -9.38
C GLU A 80 -10.76 -28.82 -9.04
N THR A 81 -10.72 -29.81 -8.17
CA THR A 81 -11.91 -30.57 -7.70
C THR A 81 -12.59 -29.92 -6.51
N SER A 82 -11.84 -29.17 -5.68
CA SER A 82 -12.38 -28.45 -4.54
C SER A 82 -13.09 -27.17 -4.97
N GLN A 83 -14.37 -27.04 -4.64
CA GLN A 83 -15.17 -25.86 -4.97
C GLN A 83 -14.60 -24.56 -4.37
N GLN A 84 -14.06 -24.63 -3.16
CA GLN A 84 -13.45 -23.47 -2.49
C GLN A 84 -12.20 -23.00 -3.24
N ARG A 85 -11.28 -23.92 -3.57
CA ARG A 85 -10.05 -23.59 -4.29
C ARG A 85 -10.33 -23.11 -5.72
N LYS A 86 -11.34 -23.69 -6.35
CA LYS A 86 -11.82 -23.23 -7.66
C LYS A 86 -12.35 -21.81 -7.60
N ALA A 87 -13.16 -21.47 -6.58
CA ALA A 87 -13.67 -20.12 -6.39
C ALA A 87 -12.54 -19.10 -6.12
N GLU A 88 -11.53 -19.47 -5.34
CA GLU A 88 -10.34 -18.62 -5.12
C GLU A 88 -9.54 -18.39 -6.42
N ALA A 89 -9.34 -19.44 -7.21
CA ALA A 89 -8.66 -19.33 -8.50
C ALA A 89 -9.43 -18.40 -9.45
N LEU A 90 -10.74 -18.50 -9.50
CA LEU A 90 -11.60 -17.63 -10.33
C LEU A 90 -11.56 -16.18 -9.87
N LYS A 91 -11.58 -15.92 -8.55
CA LYS A 91 -11.43 -14.54 -8.02
C LYS A 91 -10.09 -13.91 -8.40
N ARG A 92 -9.00 -14.67 -8.27
CA ARG A 92 -7.66 -14.22 -8.68
C ARG A 92 -7.59 -14.01 -10.19
N LEU A 93 -8.15 -14.93 -10.97
CA LEU A 93 -8.19 -14.82 -12.42
C LEU A 93 -8.92 -13.55 -12.87
N HIS A 94 -10.03 -13.22 -12.25
CA HIS A 94 -10.77 -11.99 -12.56
C HIS A 94 -9.90 -10.73 -12.41
N ILE A 95 -9.10 -10.64 -11.35
CA ILE A 95 -8.17 -9.54 -11.13
C ILE A 95 -7.05 -9.52 -12.17
N ILE A 96 -6.47 -10.70 -12.46
CA ILE A 96 -5.39 -10.80 -13.45
C ILE A 96 -5.88 -10.45 -14.86
N GLU A 97 -7.08 -10.89 -15.24
CA GLU A 97 -7.66 -10.51 -16.54
C GLU A 97 -7.92 -8.99 -16.61
N ALA A 98 -8.40 -8.35 -15.55
CA ALA A 98 -8.56 -6.90 -15.51
C ALA A 98 -7.21 -6.18 -15.71
N PHE A 99 -6.13 -6.65 -15.13
CA PHE A 99 -4.78 -6.12 -15.39
C PHE A 99 -4.32 -6.37 -16.84
N ARG A 100 -4.60 -7.56 -17.40
CA ARG A 100 -4.24 -7.87 -18.79
C ARG A 100 -4.97 -6.97 -19.78
N GLU A 101 -6.28 -6.81 -19.60
CA GLU A 101 -7.11 -5.97 -20.48
C GLU A 101 -6.69 -4.49 -20.43
N SER A 102 -6.26 -4.01 -19.27
CA SER A 102 -5.87 -2.61 -19.08
C SER A 102 -4.38 -2.32 -19.30
N ARG A 103 -3.53 -3.32 -19.54
CA ARG A 103 -2.06 -3.18 -19.55
C ARG A 103 -1.50 -2.17 -20.53
N GLU A 104 -2.20 -1.93 -21.64
CA GLU A 104 -1.80 -0.93 -22.64
C GLU A 104 -2.04 0.52 -22.17
N ILE A 105 -2.94 0.70 -21.19
CA ILE A 105 -3.33 2.01 -20.65
C ILE A 105 -2.77 2.19 -19.22
N ASN A 106 -2.86 1.14 -18.41
CA ASN A 106 -2.51 1.18 -16.99
C ASN A 106 -1.51 0.06 -16.64
N LYS A 107 -0.46 0.42 -15.94
CA LYS A 107 0.51 -0.56 -15.43
C LYS A 107 0.07 -1.07 -14.06
N PRO A 108 0.26 -2.38 -13.75
CA PRO A 108 -0.13 -2.96 -12.45
C PRO A 108 0.47 -2.22 -11.25
N GLU A 109 1.72 -1.78 -11.34
CA GLU A 109 2.41 -1.05 -10.27
C GLU A 109 1.79 0.32 -9.95
N TRP A 110 0.92 0.86 -10.80
CA TRP A 110 0.19 2.10 -10.50
C TRP A 110 -0.87 1.94 -9.41
N MET A 111 -1.14 0.70 -8.98
CA MET A 111 -1.91 0.44 -7.76
C MET A 111 -1.23 0.98 -6.50
N VAL A 112 0.09 1.19 -6.54
CA VAL A 112 0.85 1.81 -5.45
C VAL A 112 0.95 3.31 -5.71
N LEU A 113 0.30 4.09 -4.86
CA LEU A 113 0.30 5.54 -4.96
C LEU A 113 1.63 6.12 -4.46
N LYS A 114 2.31 6.88 -5.31
CA LYS A 114 3.53 7.64 -4.96
C LYS A 114 3.24 9.09 -4.64
N VAL A 115 2.14 9.60 -5.15
CA VAL A 115 1.63 10.95 -4.89
C VAL A 115 0.20 10.83 -4.39
N ILE A 116 -0.08 11.44 -3.24
CA ILE A 116 -1.41 11.42 -2.63
C ILE A 116 -2.18 12.64 -3.12
N PRO A 117 -3.35 12.45 -3.74
CA PRO A 117 -4.19 13.57 -4.13
C PRO A 117 -4.75 14.28 -2.90
N VAL A 118 -4.73 15.61 -2.94
CA VAL A 118 -5.31 16.45 -1.90
C VAL A 118 -6.60 17.06 -2.44
N ILE A 119 -7.71 16.82 -1.74
CA ILE A 119 -8.98 17.40 -2.15
C ILE A 119 -8.98 18.92 -1.94
N PRO A 120 -9.73 19.69 -2.76
CA PRO A 120 -9.81 21.13 -2.64
C PRO A 120 -10.24 21.61 -1.25
N PRO A 121 -9.79 22.79 -0.81
CA PRO A 121 -10.15 23.36 0.50
C PRO A 121 -11.65 23.52 0.71
N GLU A 122 -12.41 23.79 -0.35
CA GLU A 122 -13.87 23.94 -0.31
C GLU A 122 -14.58 22.66 0.18
N LEU A 123 -13.98 21.50 -0.06
CA LEU A 123 -14.51 20.21 0.36
C LEU A 123 -14.10 19.82 1.80
N ARG A 124 -13.18 20.58 2.41
CA ARG A 124 -12.69 20.40 3.78
C ARG A 124 -12.61 21.75 4.53
N PRO A 125 -13.71 22.46 4.63
CA PRO A 125 -13.70 23.86 5.09
C PRO A 125 -13.25 24.00 6.54
N LEU A 126 -12.67 25.15 6.83
CA LEU A 126 -12.43 25.66 8.16
C LEU A 126 -13.53 26.67 8.47
N VAL A 127 -14.41 26.33 9.40
CA VAL A 127 -15.59 27.14 9.74
C VAL A 127 -15.37 27.87 11.04
N PRO A 128 -15.45 29.21 11.08
CA PRO A 128 -15.36 29.96 12.32
C PRO A 128 -16.58 29.68 13.21
N LEU A 129 -16.30 29.48 14.49
CA LEU A 129 -17.33 29.33 15.53
C LEU A 129 -17.35 30.59 16.42
N ASP A 130 -18.42 30.74 17.18
CA ASP A 130 -18.52 31.81 18.18
C ASP A 130 -17.36 31.71 19.21
N GLY A 131 -16.79 32.83 19.61
CA GLY A 131 -15.68 32.89 20.56
C GLY A 131 -14.28 32.71 19.96
N GLY A 132 -14.09 32.94 18.66
CA GLY A 132 -12.79 32.90 17.99
C GLY A 132 -12.22 31.52 17.76
N ARG A 133 -13.02 30.45 17.93
CA ARG A 133 -12.68 29.07 17.65
C ARG A 133 -13.04 28.72 16.21
N PHE A 134 -12.33 27.73 15.66
CA PHE A 134 -12.61 27.18 14.34
C PHE A 134 -13.00 25.72 14.44
N ALA A 135 -14.06 25.33 13.75
CA ALA A 135 -14.34 23.93 13.47
C ALA A 135 -13.67 23.55 12.15
N THR A 136 -12.96 22.46 12.16
CA THR A 136 -12.28 21.93 10.96
C THR A 136 -12.83 20.57 10.59
N SER A 137 -12.78 20.23 9.30
CA SER A 137 -13.07 18.89 8.84
C SER A 137 -12.04 17.90 9.41
N ASP A 138 -12.50 16.69 9.74
CA ASP A 138 -11.63 15.59 10.19
C ASP A 138 -10.52 15.29 9.15
N LEU A 139 -10.79 15.53 7.87
CA LEU A 139 -9.81 15.34 6.79
C LEU A 139 -8.58 16.24 6.95
N ASN A 140 -8.73 17.45 7.44
CA ASN A 140 -7.59 18.35 7.66
C ASN A 140 -6.62 17.77 8.71
N ASP A 141 -7.14 17.14 9.77
CA ASP A 141 -6.29 16.48 10.77
C ASP A 141 -5.60 15.23 10.18
N LEU A 142 -6.31 14.43 9.39
CA LEU A 142 -5.74 13.25 8.73
C LEU A 142 -4.65 13.63 7.72
N TYR A 143 -4.84 14.67 6.90
CA TYR A 143 -3.80 15.20 6.01
C TYR A 143 -2.61 15.74 6.78
N ARG A 144 -2.86 16.48 7.85
CA ARG A 144 -1.79 17.02 8.71
C ARG A 144 -0.92 15.90 9.28
N ARG A 145 -1.50 14.79 9.73
CA ARG A 145 -0.77 13.62 10.24
C ARG A 145 0.15 13.02 9.17
N VAL A 146 -0.34 12.88 7.95
CA VAL A 146 0.47 12.39 6.83
C VAL A 146 1.64 13.33 6.56
N ILE A 147 1.40 14.63 6.48
CA ILE A 147 2.44 15.63 6.20
C ILE A 147 3.52 15.63 7.29
N ILE A 148 3.12 15.62 8.57
CA ILE A 148 4.06 15.60 9.70
C ILE A 148 4.94 14.34 9.66
N ARG A 149 4.34 13.16 9.43
CA ARG A 149 5.06 11.89 9.33
C ARG A 149 6.01 11.87 8.13
N ASN A 150 5.56 12.36 6.99
CA ASN A 150 6.39 12.45 5.79
C ASN A 150 7.60 13.37 5.98
N ASN A 151 7.39 14.55 6.55
CA ASN A 151 8.47 15.49 6.83
C ASN A 151 9.48 14.93 7.85
N ARG A 152 8.99 14.22 8.87
CA ARG A 152 9.85 13.54 9.83
C ARG A 152 10.69 12.44 9.18
N LEU A 153 10.07 11.60 8.36
CA LEU A 153 10.79 10.57 7.61
C LEU A 153 11.86 11.19 6.71
N LYS A 154 11.51 12.25 5.96
CA LYS A 154 12.46 12.96 5.11
C LYS A 154 13.68 13.44 5.89
N ARG A 155 13.45 14.10 7.05
CA ARG A 155 14.54 14.56 7.93
C ARG A 155 15.41 13.40 8.43
N LEU A 156 14.80 12.27 8.82
CA LEU A 156 15.54 11.10 9.28
C LEU A 156 16.41 10.48 8.17
N ILE A 157 15.94 10.49 6.94
CA ILE A 157 16.72 10.05 5.77
C ILE A 157 17.90 11.01 5.52
N GLU A 158 17.68 12.32 5.59
CA GLU A 158 18.72 13.34 5.39
C GLU A 158 19.86 13.21 6.40
N ILE A 159 19.56 12.93 7.66
CA ILE A 159 20.57 12.72 8.72
C ILE A 159 21.13 11.29 8.76
N LYS A 160 20.75 10.44 7.81
CA LYS A 160 21.18 9.02 7.73
C LYS A 160 20.93 8.25 9.03
N ALA A 161 19.73 8.39 9.58
CA ALA A 161 19.31 7.68 10.77
C ALA A 161 19.42 6.15 10.59
N PRO A 162 19.59 5.37 11.68
CA PRO A 162 19.63 3.92 11.62
C PRO A 162 18.39 3.33 10.94
N GLU A 163 18.59 2.23 10.20
CA GLU A 163 17.53 1.59 9.41
C GLU A 163 16.31 1.18 10.25
N VAL A 164 16.53 0.75 11.48
CA VAL A 164 15.45 0.40 12.42
C VAL A 164 14.50 1.58 12.65
N ILE A 165 15.06 2.79 12.83
CA ILE A 165 14.28 4.01 13.02
C ILE A 165 13.55 4.37 11.73
N LEU A 166 14.22 4.29 10.58
CA LEU A 166 13.62 4.57 9.26
C LEU A 166 12.45 3.63 8.97
N ARG A 167 12.61 2.33 9.25
CA ARG A 167 11.53 1.33 9.07
C ARG A 167 10.33 1.63 9.95
N ASN A 168 10.55 2.00 11.20
CA ASN A 168 9.45 2.37 12.09
C ASN A 168 8.72 3.63 11.62
N GLU A 169 9.42 4.66 11.17
CA GLU A 169 8.79 5.86 10.61
C GLU A 169 8.06 5.59 9.30
N LYS A 170 8.59 4.75 8.41
CA LYS A 170 7.89 4.30 7.20
C LYS A 170 6.57 3.59 7.56
N ARG A 171 6.59 2.71 8.57
CA ARG A 171 5.39 2.03 9.07
C ARG A 171 4.36 3.05 9.60
N MET A 172 4.80 4.02 10.39
CA MET A 172 3.91 5.05 10.94
C MET A 172 3.33 5.97 9.86
N LEU A 173 4.12 6.28 8.82
CA LEU A 173 3.63 7.01 7.65
C LEU A 173 2.56 6.22 6.89
N GLN A 174 2.80 4.93 6.67
CA GLN A 174 1.81 4.04 6.04
C GLN A 174 0.51 3.98 6.84
N GLU A 175 0.59 3.89 8.16
CA GLU A 175 -0.59 3.91 9.04
C GLU A 175 -1.36 5.23 8.94
N ALA A 176 -0.67 6.37 8.83
CA ALA A 176 -1.30 7.66 8.64
C ALA A 176 -2.03 7.76 7.28
N VAL A 177 -1.42 7.24 6.23
CA VAL A 177 -2.04 7.17 4.89
C VAL A 177 -3.25 6.25 4.88
N ASP A 178 -3.16 5.08 5.49
CA ASP A 178 -4.27 4.13 5.60
C ASP A 178 -5.46 4.77 6.34
N SER A 179 -5.19 5.52 7.40
CA SER A 179 -6.23 6.24 8.15
C SER A 179 -6.86 7.36 7.34
N LEU A 180 -6.10 8.04 6.48
CA LEU A 180 -6.62 9.06 5.57
C LEU A 180 -7.60 8.44 4.55
N PHE A 181 -7.28 7.28 4.00
CA PHE A 181 -8.12 6.63 3.00
C PHE A 181 -9.31 5.90 3.60
N ASP A 182 -9.13 5.06 4.60
CA ASP A 182 -10.22 4.32 5.25
C ASP A 182 -9.93 4.05 6.73
N ASN A 183 -10.22 5.02 7.58
CA ASN A 183 -9.99 4.93 9.02
C ASN A 183 -10.89 3.89 9.70
N SER A 184 -12.08 3.64 9.18
CA SER A 184 -13.09 2.75 9.80
C SER A 184 -12.69 1.26 9.73
N ARG A 185 -11.84 0.88 8.79
CA ARG A 185 -11.35 -0.49 8.63
C ARG A 185 -10.25 -0.89 9.61
N LYS A 186 -9.68 0.06 10.33
CA LYS A 186 -8.56 -0.21 11.24
C LYS A 186 -9.06 -0.61 12.62
N ASN A 187 -8.44 -1.61 13.23
CA ASN A 187 -8.69 -1.98 14.63
C ASN A 187 -8.35 -0.83 15.59
N ASN A 188 -7.30 -0.07 15.25
CA ASN A 188 -6.84 1.11 15.99
C ASN A 188 -7.11 2.38 15.19
N ALA A 189 -8.39 2.65 14.89
CA ALA A 189 -8.78 3.86 14.18
C ALA A 189 -8.33 5.13 14.93
N VAL A 190 -7.91 6.14 14.18
CA VAL A 190 -7.62 7.47 14.74
C VAL A 190 -8.92 8.08 15.25
N LYS A 191 -8.91 8.54 16.49
CA LYS A 191 -10.08 9.06 17.20
C LYS A 191 -9.86 10.50 17.67
N THR A 192 -10.95 11.19 17.87
CA THR A 192 -10.98 12.49 18.57
C THR A 192 -10.77 12.31 20.08
N GLU A 193 -10.58 13.41 20.81
CA GLU A 193 -10.55 13.40 22.28
C GLU A 193 -11.81 12.78 22.91
N SER A 194 -12.95 12.94 22.25
CA SER A 194 -14.22 12.32 22.64
C SER A 194 -14.38 10.85 22.23
N ASN A 195 -13.28 10.18 21.82
CA ASN A 195 -13.23 8.78 21.40
C ASN A 195 -14.05 8.44 20.13
N ARG A 196 -14.47 9.45 19.35
CA ARG A 196 -15.13 9.29 18.07
C ARG A 196 -14.10 9.05 16.97
N PRO A 197 -14.23 8.03 16.11
CA PRO A 197 -13.31 7.84 14.98
C PRO A 197 -13.43 9.01 13.98
N LEU A 198 -12.28 9.46 13.46
CA LEU A 198 -12.23 10.51 12.44
C LEU A 198 -12.81 10.00 11.12
N LYS A 199 -13.58 10.87 10.45
CA LYS A 199 -14.18 10.60 9.16
C LYS A 199 -13.11 10.68 8.06
N SER A 200 -12.81 9.54 7.42
CA SER A 200 -11.81 9.42 6.36
C SER A 200 -12.33 9.82 4.98
N LEU A 201 -11.46 9.79 3.96
CA LEU A 201 -11.88 10.04 2.57
C LEU A 201 -12.97 9.07 2.12
N SER A 202 -12.81 7.78 2.41
CA SER A 202 -13.81 6.76 2.09
C SER A 202 -15.17 7.08 2.71
N ASP A 203 -15.21 7.45 3.98
CA ASP A 203 -16.43 7.84 4.68
C ASP A 203 -17.07 9.13 4.12
N SER A 204 -16.23 10.03 3.61
CA SER A 204 -16.67 11.28 2.98
C SER A 204 -17.29 11.08 1.60
N LEU A 205 -16.96 9.98 0.92
CA LEU A 205 -17.46 9.65 -0.42
C LEU A 205 -18.65 8.68 -0.40
N LYS A 206 -18.76 7.86 0.65
CA LYS A 206 -19.79 6.81 0.79
C LYS A 206 -21.14 7.37 1.27
N GLY A 207 -22.19 6.64 0.93
CA GLY A 207 -23.51 6.75 1.53
C GLY A 207 -24.34 7.93 1.04
N LYS A 208 -25.48 8.14 1.71
CA LYS A 208 -26.46 9.17 1.32
C LYS A 208 -25.94 10.59 1.46
N GLN A 209 -25.07 10.82 2.44
CA GLN A 209 -24.43 12.11 2.70
C GLN A 209 -23.03 12.21 2.09
N GLY A 210 -22.62 11.23 1.28
CA GLY A 210 -21.34 11.23 0.60
C GLY A 210 -21.30 12.19 -0.59
N ARG A 211 -20.09 12.63 -0.96
CA ARG A 211 -19.88 13.61 -2.03
C ARG A 211 -20.39 13.16 -3.38
N PHE A 212 -20.29 11.88 -3.71
CA PHE A 212 -20.81 11.36 -4.97
C PHE A 212 -22.32 11.56 -5.09
N ARG A 213 -23.06 11.29 -4.03
CA ARG A 213 -24.52 11.38 -4.05
C ARG A 213 -25.04 12.80 -3.89
N GLN A 214 -24.41 13.62 -3.04
CA GLN A 214 -24.86 15.00 -2.77
C GLN A 214 -24.32 16.01 -3.77
N ASN A 215 -23.03 15.93 -4.16
CA ASN A 215 -22.37 16.99 -4.91
C ASN A 215 -22.16 16.66 -6.38
N LEU A 216 -22.11 15.39 -6.78
CA LEU A 216 -21.90 14.99 -8.18
C LEU A 216 -23.21 14.55 -8.83
N LEU A 217 -23.94 13.60 -8.23
CA LEU A 217 -25.20 13.09 -8.81
C LEU A 217 -26.41 13.98 -8.49
N GLY A 218 -26.38 14.69 -7.37
CA GLY A 218 -27.46 15.59 -6.94
C GLY A 218 -27.24 17.05 -7.28
N LYS A 219 -26.15 17.39 -7.98
CA LYS A 219 -25.90 18.76 -8.41
C LYS A 219 -26.84 19.08 -9.55
N ARG A 220 -27.79 20.00 -9.29
CA ARG A 220 -28.59 20.60 -10.36
C ARG A 220 -27.65 21.49 -11.16
N VAL A 221 -27.54 21.19 -12.44
CA VAL A 221 -26.90 22.08 -13.41
C VAL A 221 -28.02 22.99 -13.87
N ASP A 222 -27.94 24.26 -13.46
CA ASP A 222 -28.76 25.32 -14.03
C ASP A 222 -28.23 25.68 -15.41
#